data_6cf7403d5d5f484da9a32cdabf459f75
#
_entry.id   6cf7403d5d5f484da9a32cdabf459f75
#
_cell.length_a   1.000
_cell.length_b   1.000
_cell.length_c   1.000
_cell.angle_alpha   90.00
_cell.angle_beta   90.00
_cell.angle_gamma   90.00
#
_symmetry.space_group_name_H-M   'P 1'
#
loop_
_entity.id
_entity.type
_entity.pdbx_description
1 polymer ?
#
loop_
_entity_poly.entity_id
_entity_poly.type
_entity_poly.pdbx_seq_one_letter_code
_entity_poly.pdbx_strand_id
1 'polypeptide(L)'
;MIDQEVEAARISYRSALITLDEQKKNMELAEKVYQQTKKKFEVGTGSALEITQSQTELKSAQTNYISALYDAIIAKVDFQKATGKL
;
A
#
# COMPACT_ATOMS: atom_id res chain seq x y z
N MET A 1 24.74 -9.73 -19.55
CA MET A 1 25.06 -8.40 -19.12
C MET A 1 23.84 -7.53 -19.09
N ILE A 2 23.45 -6.98 -20.21
CA ILE A 2 22.24 -6.18 -20.27
C ILE A 2 21.03 -6.97 -19.79
N ASP A 3 21.00 -8.26 -20.09
CA ASP A 3 19.92 -9.15 -19.71
C ASP A 3 19.74 -9.29 -18.20
N GLN A 4 20.86 -9.29 -17.46
CA GLN A 4 20.80 -9.39 -16.00
C GLN A 4 20.20 -8.14 -15.37
N GLU A 5 20.55 -6.97 -15.89
CA GLU A 5 20.01 -5.70 -15.40
C GLU A 5 18.53 -5.57 -15.70
N VAL A 6 18.11 -5.94 -16.90
CA VAL A 6 16.71 -5.92 -17.30
C VAL A 6 15.92 -6.92 -16.47
N GLU A 7 16.46 -8.10 -16.27
CA GLU A 7 15.81 -9.13 -15.48
C GLU A 7 15.62 -8.71 -14.03
N ALA A 8 16.68 -8.15 -13.41
CA ALA A 8 16.62 -7.65 -12.05
C ALA A 8 15.61 -6.51 -11.91
N ALA A 9 15.58 -5.59 -12.86
CA ALA A 9 14.65 -4.48 -12.85
C ALA A 9 13.20 -4.97 -13.02
N ARG A 10 13.00 -5.98 -13.87
CA ARG A 10 11.68 -6.57 -14.08
C ARG A 10 11.17 -7.25 -12.82
N ILE A 11 12.03 -7.99 -12.13
CA ILE A 11 11.67 -8.66 -10.88
C ILE A 11 11.32 -7.63 -9.80
N SER A 12 12.14 -6.57 -9.69
CA SER A 12 11.87 -5.49 -8.74
C SER A 12 10.55 -4.79 -9.03
N TYR A 13 10.27 -4.52 -10.29
CA TYR A 13 9.02 -3.87 -10.70
C TYR A 13 7.82 -4.76 -10.38
N ARG A 14 7.91 -6.04 -10.72
CA ARG A 14 6.84 -7.00 -10.42
C ARG A 14 6.61 -7.11 -8.91
N SER A 15 7.68 -7.21 -8.14
CA SER A 15 7.61 -7.27 -6.68
C SER A 15 6.95 -6.01 -6.10
N ALA A 16 7.31 -4.84 -6.63
CA ALA A 16 6.72 -3.57 -6.19
C ALA A 16 5.22 -3.53 -6.49
N LEU A 17 4.79 -4.05 -7.64
CA LEU A 17 3.37 -4.09 -7.99
C LEU A 17 2.59 -5.03 -7.07
N ILE A 18 3.18 -6.17 -6.70
CA ILE A 18 2.55 -7.10 -5.77
C ILE A 18 2.40 -6.44 -4.40
N THR A 19 3.44 -5.79 -3.92
CA THR A 19 3.40 -5.06 -2.64
C THR A 19 2.36 -3.95 -2.67
N LEU A 20 2.29 -3.22 -3.77
CA LEU A 20 1.30 -2.15 -3.94
C LEU A 20 -0.13 -2.70 -3.82
N ASP A 21 -0.40 -3.83 -4.48
CA ASP A 21 -1.71 -4.47 -4.42
C ASP A 21 -2.04 -4.94 -3.00
N GLU A 22 -1.07 -5.53 -2.31
CA GLU A 22 -1.25 -5.96 -0.92
C GLU A 22 -1.54 -4.78 0.00
N GLN A 23 -0.81 -3.68 -0.15
CA GLN A 23 -1.03 -2.50 0.69
C GLN A 23 -2.36 -1.83 0.38
N LYS A 24 -2.80 -1.87 -0.87
CA LYS A 24 -4.11 -1.36 -1.24
C LYS A 24 -5.21 -2.16 -0.55
N LYS A 25 -5.10 -3.49 -0.54
CA LYS A 25 -6.06 -4.36 0.12
C LYS A 25 -6.06 -4.13 1.63
N ASN A 26 -4.89 -3.96 2.22
CA ASN A 26 -4.77 -3.67 3.65
C ASN A 26 -5.42 -2.33 4.00
N MET A 27 -5.23 -1.33 3.16
CA MET A 27 -5.83 -0.02 3.37
C MET A 27 -7.36 -0.10 3.28
N GLU A 28 -7.88 -0.82 2.28
CA GLU A 28 -9.33 -1.00 2.11
C GLU A 28 -9.93 -1.73 3.31
N LEU A 29 -9.24 -2.75 3.81
CA LEU A 29 -9.68 -3.48 5.00
C LEU A 29 -9.68 -2.60 6.24
N ALA A 30 -8.61 -1.81 6.44
CA ALA A 30 -8.52 -0.90 7.57
C ALA A 30 -9.62 0.15 7.53
N GLU A 31 -9.96 0.64 6.34
CA GLU A 31 -11.05 1.59 6.16
C GLU A 31 -12.40 0.97 6.53
N LYS A 32 -12.62 -0.28 6.12
CA LYS A 32 -13.83 -1.00 6.46
C LYS A 32 -13.96 -1.20 7.97
N VAL A 33 -12.89 -1.60 8.63
CA VAL A 33 -12.84 -1.77 10.09
C VAL A 33 -13.13 -0.44 10.77
N TYR A 34 -12.54 0.65 10.29
CA TYR A 34 -12.77 1.98 10.86
C TYR A 34 -14.25 2.36 10.75
N GLN A 35 -14.87 2.15 9.58
CA GLN A 35 -16.28 2.48 9.38
C GLN A 35 -17.19 1.66 10.31
N GLN A 36 -16.89 0.40 10.49
CA GLN A 36 -17.65 -0.47 11.40
C GLN A 36 -17.50 -0.02 12.85
N THR A 37 -16.28 0.31 13.26
CA THR A 37 -15.98 0.77 14.62
C THR A 37 -16.67 2.11 14.90
N LYS A 38 -16.67 2.99 13.90
CA LYS A 38 -17.35 4.29 14.00
C LYS A 38 -18.84 4.12 14.21
N LYS A 39 -19.47 3.21 13.46
CA LYS A 39 -20.89 2.92 13.61
C LYS A 39 -21.21 2.39 15.00
N LYS A 40 -20.39 1.49 15.52
CA LYS A 40 -20.56 0.95 16.88
C LYS A 40 -20.48 2.07 17.91
N PHE A 41 -19.54 2.98 17.73
CA PHE A 41 -19.38 4.11 18.66
C PHE A 41 -20.62 5.02 18.61
N GLU A 42 -21.13 5.29 17.43
CA GLU A 42 -22.29 6.18 17.25
C GLU A 42 -23.56 5.62 17.90
N VAL A 43 -23.73 4.30 17.89
CA VAL A 43 -24.89 3.66 18.53
C VAL A 43 -24.63 3.31 19.99
N GLY A 44 -23.49 3.69 20.55
CA GLY A 44 -23.18 3.53 21.96
C GLY A 44 -22.68 2.15 22.36
N THR A 45 -22.36 1.27 21.43
CA THR A 45 -21.87 -0.07 21.72
C THR A 45 -20.35 -0.20 21.61
N GLY A 46 -19.68 0.85 21.09
CA GLY A 46 -18.24 0.87 20.97
C GLY A 46 -17.60 1.83 21.97
N SER A 47 -16.28 1.82 22.05
CA SER A 47 -15.52 2.69 22.94
C SER A 47 -14.70 3.70 22.13
N ALA A 48 -14.37 4.83 22.78
CA ALA A 48 -13.51 5.85 22.19
C ALA A 48 -12.11 5.27 21.90
N LEU A 49 -11.66 4.33 22.70
CA LEU A 49 -10.37 3.69 22.49
C LEU A 49 -10.36 2.88 21.19
N GLU A 50 -11.42 2.13 20.93
CA GLU A 50 -11.53 1.33 19.69
C GLU A 50 -11.49 2.22 18.46
N ILE A 51 -12.23 3.32 18.46
CA ILE A 51 -12.29 4.21 17.30
C ILE A 51 -10.93 4.90 17.09
N THR A 52 -10.25 5.27 18.16
CA THR A 52 -8.90 5.85 18.07
C THR A 52 -7.91 4.86 17.50
N GLN A 53 -7.97 3.60 17.95
CA GLN A 53 -7.09 2.54 17.45
C GLN A 53 -7.34 2.28 15.97
N SER A 54 -8.60 2.19 15.55
CA SER A 54 -8.92 1.94 14.14
C SER A 54 -8.54 3.13 13.25
N GLN A 55 -8.64 4.36 13.74
CA GLN A 55 -8.15 5.54 13.05
C GLN A 55 -6.65 5.48 12.83
N THR A 56 -5.90 5.10 13.86
CA THR A 56 -4.45 4.99 13.80
C THR A 56 -4.05 3.91 12.80
N GLU A 57 -4.72 2.77 12.82
CA GLU A 57 -4.46 1.68 11.88
C GLU A 57 -4.77 2.09 10.44
N LEU A 58 -5.87 2.81 10.23
CA LEU A 58 -6.22 3.31 8.90
C LEU A 58 -5.16 4.27 8.38
N LYS A 59 -4.74 5.20 9.21
CA LYS A 59 -3.71 6.18 8.84
C LYS A 59 -2.40 5.49 8.49
N SER A 60 -2.02 4.49 9.28
CA SER A 60 -0.82 3.69 9.05
C SER A 60 -0.92 2.93 7.72
N ALA A 61 -2.08 2.32 7.45
CA ALA A 61 -2.31 1.59 6.22
C ALA A 61 -2.29 2.52 5.00
N GLN A 62 -2.84 3.73 5.12
CA GLN A 62 -2.80 4.73 4.07
C GLN A 62 -1.37 5.16 3.76
N THR A 63 -0.58 5.38 4.81
CA THR A 63 0.84 5.74 4.66
C THR A 63 1.62 4.63 3.97
N ASN A 64 1.38 3.38 4.37
CA ASN A 64 2.03 2.23 3.75
C ASN A 64 1.65 2.09 2.28
N TYR A 65 0.40 2.36 1.93
CA TYR A 65 -0.05 2.33 0.55
C TYR A 65 0.65 3.41 -0.29
N ILE A 66 0.72 4.62 0.23
CA ILE A 66 1.38 5.73 -0.46
C ILE A 66 2.86 5.42 -0.68
N SER A 67 3.52 4.85 0.33
CA SER A 67 4.92 4.45 0.25
C SER A 67 5.12 3.38 -0.83
N ALA A 68 4.23 2.37 -0.86
CA ALA A 68 4.29 1.31 -1.86
C ALA A 68 4.03 1.86 -3.27
N LEU A 69 3.13 2.82 -3.40
CA LEU A 69 2.86 3.48 -4.68
C LEU A 69 4.09 4.21 -5.20
N TYR A 70 4.77 4.93 -4.31
CA TYR A 70 5.99 5.64 -4.65
C TYR A 70 7.09 4.67 -5.09
N ASP A 71 7.26 3.58 -4.36
CA ASP A 71 8.25 2.55 -4.70
C ASP A 71 7.94 1.92 -6.05
N ALA A 72 6.67 1.69 -6.35
CA ALA A 72 6.26 1.13 -7.63
C ALA A 72 6.57 2.09 -8.79
N ILE A 73 6.40 3.37 -8.59
CA ILE A 73 6.73 4.39 -9.59
C ILE A 73 8.24 4.40 -9.85
N ILE A 74 9.04 4.36 -8.79
CA ILE A 74 10.50 4.32 -8.91
C ILE A 74 10.94 3.06 -9.64
N ALA A 75 10.37 1.91 -9.29
CA ALA A 75 10.69 0.65 -9.93
C ALA A 75 10.32 0.67 -11.42
N LYS A 76 9.21 1.30 -11.77
CA LYS A 76 8.80 1.46 -13.16
C LYS A 76 9.81 2.28 -13.96
N VAL A 77 10.25 3.40 -13.39
CA VAL A 77 11.24 4.27 -14.04
C VAL A 77 12.56 3.50 -14.22
N ASP A 78 13.00 2.78 -13.21
CA ASP A 78 14.20 1.98 -13.26
C ASP A 78 14.11 0.90 -14.34
N PHE A 79 12.95 0.26 -14.43
CA PHE A 79 12.71 -0.75 -15.46
C PHE A 79 12.78 -0.13 -16.86
N GLN A 80 12.18 1.03 -17.05
CA GLN A 80 12.22 1.74 -18.32
C GLN A 80 13.64 2.12 -18.69
N LYS A 81 14.44 2.57 -17.74
CA LYS A 81 15.85 2.88 -17.97
C LYS A 81 16.62 1.64 -18.36
N ALA A 82 16.39 0.54 -17.66
CA ALA A 82 17.09 -0.72 -17.93
C ALA A 82 16.77 -1.25 -19.32
N THR A 83 15.55 -1.02 -19.80
CA THR A 83 15.14 -1.45 -21.16
C THR A 83 15.50 -0.43 -22.24
N GLY A 84 16.00 0.74 -21.85
CA GLY A 84 16.36 1.78 -22.80
C GLY A 84 15.21 2.51 -23.44
N LYS A 85 14.03 2.49 -22.81
CA LYS A 85 12.84 3.12 -23.35
C LYS A 85 12.58 4.55 -22.87
N LEU A 86 13.50 5.06 -22.11
CA LEU A 86 13.38 6.45 -21.66
C LEU A 86 14.01 7.43 -22.60
#